data_475c1c122e752d4f6c29360ae6fb54a2
#
_entry.id   475c1c122e752d4f6c29360ae6fb54a2
#
_cell.length_a   1.000
_cell.length_b   1.000
_cell.length_c   1.000
_cell.angle_alpha   90.00
_cell.angle_beta   90.00
_cell.angle_gamma   90.00
#
_symmetry.space_group_name_H-M   'P 1'
#
loop_
_entity.id
_entity.type
_entity.pdbx_description
1 polymer ?
#
loop_
_entity_poly.entity_id
_entity_poly.type
_entity_poly.pdbx_seq_one_letter_code
_entity_poly.pdbx_strand_id
1 'polypeptide(L)'
;MLEVNFYDTVDDDLLKFAVIISQSNGKWVMCKHKERDTYEVPGGHREEGEDILETAKRELQEETGAVKFDIEQLCVYSVTGKNSINENGEESFGLLCFAEIREFSGELHCEMEKVVLMDELPENWTYPLIQPKLIEKYLQIQKQSYSQIQQTAKQTIAYIKKIIKPGMKLFDIRKLCEEKLMELGADSFWYWDVGAFVFAGDETTVSVSGKQYATSDKIIENND
;
A
#
# COMPACT_ATOMS: atom_id res chain seq x y z
N MET A 1 31.14 -0.85 -1.57
CA MET A 1 29.99 -0.06 -2.09
C MET A 1 28.79 -0.47 -1.27
N LEU A 2 27.88 0.44 -0.93
CA LEU A 2 26.68 0.07 -0.18
C LEU A 2 25.66 -0.52 -1.15
N GLU A 3 25.09 -1.69 -0.81
CA GLU A 3 24.10 -2.40 -1.61
C GLU A 3 22.83 -2.61 -0.79
N VAL A 4 21.66 -2.49 -1.44
CA VAL A 4 20.36 -2.79 -0.87
C VAL A 4 19.70 -3.84 -1.75
N ASN A 5 19.35 -4.98 -1.16
CA ASN A 5 18.68 -6.09 -1.82
C ASN A 5 17.30 -6.32 -1.20
N PHE A 6 16.40 -6.99 -1.93
CA PHE A 6 15.02 -7.24 -1.51
C PHE A 6 14.69 -8.72 -1.63
N TYR A 7 13.92 -9.23 -0.65
CA TYR A 7 13.55 -10.63 -0.51
C TYR A 7 12.08 -10.72 -0.13
N ASP A 8 11.42 -11.81 -0.52
CA ASP A 8 10.05 -12.05 -0.08
C ASP A 8 10.03 -12.42 1.42
N THR A 9 10.93 -13.30 1.84
CA THR A 9 11.08 -13.74 3.23
C THR A 9 12.54 -14.10 3.55
N VAL A 10 12.88 -14.05 4.84
CA VAL A 10 14.09 -14.63 5.42
C VAL A 10 13.73 -15.26 6.76
N ASP A 11 14.68 -15.97 7.39
CA ASP A 11 14.52 -16.45 8.76
C ASP A 11 14.32 -15.27 9.72
N ASP A 12 13.36 -15.35 10.64
CA ASP A 12 12.98 -14.24 11.55
C ASP A 12 14.15 -13.75 12.41
N ASP A 13 15.02 -14.67 12.83
CA ASP A 13 16.21 -14.35 13.64
C ASP A 13 17.21 -13.41 12.93
N LEU A 14 17.15 -13.32 11.61
CA LEU A 14 17.99 -12.43 10.83
C LEU A 14 17.46 -10.98 10.81
N LEU A 15 16.17 -10.77 11.06
CA LEU A 15 15.54 -9.45 11.07
C LEU A 15 16.00 -8.65 12.30
N LYS A 16 16.76 -7.59 12.09
CA LYS A 16 17.36 -6.76 13.15
C LYS A 16 16.70 -5.40 13.30
N PHE A 17 15.98 -4.93 12.30
CA PHE A 17 15.33 -3.62 12.32
C PHE A 17 14.07 -3.62 11.45
N ALA A 18 13.20 -2.64 11.69
CA ALA A 18 12.05 -2.37 10.85
C ALA A 18 12.10 -0.93 10.33
N VAL A 19 11.69 -0.73 9.09
CA VAL A 19 11.53 0.60 8.47
C VAL A 19 10.13 0.72 7.91
N ILE A 20 9.48 1.83 8.17
CA ILE A 20 8.09 2.05 7.85
C ILE A 20 7.95 3.22 6.89
N ILE A 21 7.62 2.96 5.63
CA ILE A 21 7.15 4.00 4.74
C ILE A 21 5.75 4.38 5.19
N SER A 22 5.52 5.64 5.51
CA SER A 22 4.25 6.07 6.06
C SER A 22 3.65 7.26 5.32
N GLN A 23 2.32 7.26 5.20
CA GLN A 23 1.53 8.33 4.64
C GLN A 23 0.39 8.73 5.58
N SER A 24 -0.09 9.95 5.41
CA SER A 24 -1.31 10.44 6.06
C SER A 24 -2.02 11.41 5.11
N ASN A 25 -3.27 11.07 4.75
CA ASN A 25 -4.06 11.85 3.79
C ASN A 25 -3.34 12.09 2.45
N GLY A 26 -2.62 11.08 1.95
CA GLY A 26 -1.87 11.12 0.69
C GLY A 26 -0.55 11.89 0.74
N LYS A 27 -0.12 12.35 1.92
CA LYS A 27 1.18 13.02 2.14
C LYS A 27 2.17 12.06 2.79
N TRP A 28 3.44 12.17 2.40
CA TRP A 28 4.53 11.44 3.02
C TRP A 28 4.76 11.91 4.45
N VAL A 29 4.90 10.98 5.38
CA VAL A 29 5.24 11.26 6.78
C VAL A 29 6.73 11.08 6.95
N MET A 30 7.43 12.19 7.23
CA MET A 30 8.88 12.21 7.42
C MET A 30 9.23 12.66 8.82
N CYS A 31 10.24 12.01 9.39
CA CYS A 31 10.80 12.33 10.70
C CYS A 31 12.03 13.20 10.54
N LYS A 32 12.22 14.16 11.43
CA LYS A 32 13.42 14.98 11.55
C LYS A 32 14.01 14.82 12.92
N HIS A 33 15.22 14.29 13.00
CA HIS A 33 15.96 14.16 14.23
C HIS A 33 16.42 15.53 14.78
N LYS A 34 16.47 15.71 16.10
CA LYS A 34 16.87 16.95 16.76
C LYS A 34 18.27 17.46 16.35
N GLU A 35 19.19 16.53 16.11
CA GLU A 35 20.59 16.85 15.83
C GLU A 35 20.95 16.89 14.34
N ARG A 36 19.96 16.70 13.44
CA ARG A 36 20.20 16.61 11.98
C ARG A 36 19.29 17.53 11.21
N ASP A 37 19.80 18.03 10.10
CA ASP A 37 19.03 18.85 9.15
C ASP A 37 18.54 18.04 7.94
N THR A 38 18.33 16.73 8.16
CA THR A 38 17.91 15.76 7.18
C THR A 38 16.63 15.09 7.61
N TYR A 39 15.96 14.44 6.66
CA TYR A 39 14.72 13.72 6.87
C TYR A 39 14.90 12.23 6.69
N GLU A 40 14.08 11.47 7.39
CA GLU A 40 14.07 10.02 7.34
C GLU A 40 12.66 9.46 7.46
N VAL A 41 12.43 8.26 6.96
CA VAL A 41 11.23 7.49 7.27
C VAL A 41 11.40 6.85 8.65
N PRO A 42 10.32 6.66 9.42
CA PRO A 42 10.40 6.05 10.74
C PRO A 42 10.96 4.62 10.68
N GLY A 43 11.71 4.25 11.72
CA GLY A 43 12.25 2.91 11.85
C GLY A 43 13.39 2.80 12.85
N GLY A 44 13.55 1.59 13.38
CA GLY A 44 14.57 1.33 14.38
C GLY A 44 14.87 -0.14 14.59
N HIS A 45 15.67 -0.41 15.62
CA HIS A 45 16.16 -1.74 15.91
C HIS A 45 15.15 -2.58 16.68
N ARG A 46 15.15 -3.87 16.39
CA ARG A 46 14.38 -4.87 17.13
C ARG A 46 14.95 -5.03 18.53
N GLU A 47 14.09 -4.95 19.52
CA GLU A 47 14.45 -5.25 20.90
C GLU A 47 14.49 -6.76 21.18
N GLU A 48 15.17 -7.15 22.25
CA GLU A 48 15.31 -8.56 22.62
C GLU A 48 13.94 -9.18 22.95
N GLY A 49 13.58 -10.23 22.23
CA GLY A 49 12.31 -10.93 22.39
C GLY A 49 11.09 -10.25 21.72
N GLU A 50 11.30 -9.14 21.03
CA GLU A 50 10.23 -8.44 20.31
C GLU A 50 9.94 -9.12 18.96
N ASP A 51 8.67 -9.19 18.58
CA ASP A 51 8.27 -9.53 17.20
C ASP A 51 8.61 -8.38 16.27
N ILE A 52 9.10 -8.67 15.05
CA ILE A 52 9.55 -7.62 14.13
C ILE A 52 8.43 -6.67 13.69
N LEU A 53 7.17 -7.13 13.64
CA LEU A 53 6.04 -6.25 13.35
C LEU A 53 5.67 -5.37 14.55
N GLU A 54 5.88 -5.86 15.78
CA GLU A 54 5.74 -5.02 16.98
C GLU A 54 6.85 -3.96 17.03
N THR A 55 8.09 -4.28 16.63
CA THR A 55 9.15 -3.29 16.40
C THR A 55 8.67 -2.19 15.45
N ALA A 56 8.10 -2.57 14.29
CA ALA A 56 7.61 -1.60 13.32
C ALA A 56 6.50 -0.69 13.90
N LYS A 57 5.58 -1.25 14.67
CA LYS A 57 4.51 -0.47 15.31
C LYS A 57 5.04 0.47 16.39
N ARG A 58 5.94 -0.01 17.24
CA ARG A 58 6.56 0.77 18.31
C ARG A 58 7.34 1.96 17.72
N GLU A 59 8.23 1.70 16.77
CA GLU A 59 9.02 2.75 16.12
C GLU A 59 8.13 3.78 15.40
N LEU A 60 7.07 3.34 14.71
CA LEU A 60 6.11 4.24 14.08
C LEU A 60 5.46 5.16 15.11
N GLN A 61 5.03 4.62 16.27
CA GLN A 61 4.40 5.38 17.33
C GLN A 61 5.38 6.36 18.00
N GLU A 62 6.57 5.89 18.34
CA GLU A 62 7.60 6.66 19.04
C GLU A 62 8.10 7.83 18.21
N GLU A 63 8.39 7.61 16.93
CA GLU A 63 8.99 8.60 16.05
C GLU A 63 7.99 9.53 15.39
N THR A 64 6.72 9.09 15.21
CA THR A 64 5.69 9.91 14.55
C THR A 64 4.57 10.39 15.46
N GLY A 65 4.39 9.77 16.63
CA GLY A 65 3.22 10.02 17.48
C GLY A 65 1.94 9.44 16.89
N ALA A 66 2.02 8.46 15.99
CA ALA A 66 0.85 7.81 15.41
C ALA A 66 0.05 7.05 16.47
N VAL A 67 -1.29 7.27 16.55
CA VAL A 67 -2.18 6.58 17.47
C VAL A 67 -3.22 5.72 16.78
N LYS A 68 -3.63 6.09 15.56
CA LYS A 68 -4.48 5.25 14.71
C LYS A 68 -3.84 5.11 13.34
N PHE A 69 -3.53 3.89 12.97
CA PHE A 69 -2.89 3.56 11.70
C PHE A 69 -3.23 2.13 11.28
N ASP A 70 -3.18 1.90 10.00
CA ASP A 70 -3.09 0.56 9.42
C ASP A 70 -1.64 0.34 9.02
N ILE A 71 -1.08 -0.83 9.30
CA ILE A 71 0.29 -1.19 8.92
C ILE A 71 0.28 -2.54 8.21
N GLU A 72 1.03 -2.63 7.11
CA GLU A 72 1.22 -3.86 6.34
C GLU A 72 2.70 -4.14 6.09
N GLN A 73 3.07 -5.41 6.05
CA GLN A 73 4.40 -5.85 5.66
C GLN A 73 4.50 -5.83 4.12
N LEU A 74 5.58 -5.26 3.60
CA LEU A 74 5.82 -5.21 2.15
C LEU A 74 6.79 -6.29 1.69
N CYS A 75 7.97 -6.31 2.27
CA CYS A 75 9.02 -7.28 1.96
C CYS A 75 10.16 -7.17 3.00
N VAL A 76 11.08 -8.10 2.93
CA VAL A 76 12.37 -8.00 3.62
C VAL A 76 13.37 -7.28 2.73
N TYR A 77 14.27 -6.51 3.32
CA TYR A 77 15.42 -5.95 2.62
C TYR A 77 16.71 -6.19 3.40
N SER A 78 17.82 -6.13 2.71
CA SER A 78 19.12 -6.14 3.35
C SER A 78 19.97 -4.93 2.95
N VAL A 79 20.89 -4.57 3.82
CA VAL A 79 21.91 -3.57 3.56
C VAL A 79 23.27 -4.24 3.79
N THR A 80 24.12 -4.20 2.76
CA THR A 80 25.50 -4.67 2.82
C THR A 80 26.45 -3.51 2.57
N GLY A 81 27.58 -3.47 3.26
CA GLY A 81 28.59 -2.43 3.13
C GLY A 81 28.63 -1.48 4.32
N LYS A 82 29.80 -0.88 4.51
CA LYS A 82 30.05 0.01 5.65
C LYS A 82 29.27 1.32 5.53
N ASN A 83 28.57 1.65 6.59
CA ASN A 83 27.88 2.93 6.77
C ASN A 83 27.85 3.31 8.25
N SER A 84 27.15 4.39 8.60
CA SER A 84 27.05 4.89 9.99
C SER A 84 26.30 3.93 10.94
N ILE A 85 25.52 2.98 10.42
CA ILE A 85 24.74 2.01 11.21
C ILE A 85 25.42 0.64 11.20
N ASN A 86 26.17 0.32 10.14
CA ASN A 86 26.81 -0.97 9.91
C ASN A 86 28.33 -0.79 9.70
N GLU A 87 29.06 -0.70 10.80
CA GLU A 87 30.50 -0.44 10.78
C GLU A 87 31.31 -1.61 10.20
N ASN A 88 30.83 -2.84 10.37
CA ASN A 88 31.52 -4.04 9.87
C ASN A 88 31.28 -4.23 8.37
N GLY A 89 30.17 -3.71 7.83
CA GLY A 89 29.78 -3.85 6.43
C GLY A 89 29.21 -5.23 6.10
N GLU A 90 28.88 -6.04 7.12
CA GLU A 90 28.19 -7.33 6.96
C GLU A 90 26.75 -7.11 6.48
N GLU A 91 26.16 -8.13 5.86
CA GLU A 91 24.77 -8.07 5.44
C GLU A 91 23.86 -8.04 6.67
N SER A 92 22.96 -7.07 6.72
CA SER A 92 22.00 -6.86 7.81
C SER A 92 20.61 -6.74 7.25
N PHE A 93 19.65 -7.49 7.82
CA PHE A 93 18.29 -7.62 7.31
C PHE A 93 17.29 -6.81 8.12
N GLY A 94 16.32 -6.22 7.42
CA GLY A 94 15.22 -5.49 8.02
C GLY A 94 13.90 -5.78 7.34
N LEU A 95 12.81 -5.55 8.09
CA LEU A 95 11.46 -5.58 7.55
C LEU A 95 11.10 -4.20 6.98
N LEU A 96 10.61 -4.17 5.74
CA LEU A 96 10.01 -2.99 5.14
C LEU A 96 8.49 -3.07 5.28
N CYS A 97 7.90 -2.05 5.91
CA CYS A 97 6.47 -1.90 6.08
C CYS A 97 5.94 -0.66 5.38
N PHE A 98 4.62 -0.64 5.16
CA PHE A 98 3.87 0.58 4.84
C PHE A 98 2.83 0.84 5.92
N ALA A 99 2.61 2.12 6.26
CA ALA A 99 1.56 2.52 7.19
C ALA A 99 0.77 3.72 6.67
N GLU A 100 -0.56 3.62 6.74
CA GLU A 100 -1.46 4.77 6.58
C GLU A 100 -1.85 5.28 7.96
N ILE A 101 -1.40 6.49 8.32
CA ILE A 101 -1.66 7.10 9.62
C ILE A 101 -2.90 7.98 9.54
N ARG A 102 -3.88 7.71 10.40
CA ARG A 102 -5.15 8.42 10.45
C ARG A 102 -5.22 9.45 11.56
N GLU A 103 -4.46 9.26 12.65
CA GLU A 103 -4.47 10.15 13.81
C GLU A 103 -3.10 10.17 14.49
N PHE A 104 -2.66 11.37 14.89
CA PHE A 104 -1.43 11.61 15.65
C PHE A 104 -1.78 12.11 17.05
N SER A 105 -0.99 11.74 18.07
CA SER A 105 -1.12 12.24 19.45
C SER A 105 -0.75 13.72 19.59
N GLY A 106 0.07 14.23 18.68
CA GLY A 106 0.66 15.55 18.78
C GLY A 106 1.87 15.63 19.72
N GLU A 107 2.16 14.56 20.45
CA GLU A 107 3.33 14.44 21.32
C GLU A 107 4.33 13.49 20.68
N LEU A 108 5.57 13.92 20.55
CA LEU A 108 6.68 13.09 20.10
C LEU A 108 7.48 12.64 21.33
N HIS A 109 7.70 11.35 21.39
CA HIS A 109 8.56 10.72 22.36
C HIS A 109 9.89 10.42 21.65
N CYS A 110 11.04 10.52 22.34
CA CYS A 110 12.36 10.21 21.81
C CYS A 110 13.13 11.37 21.15
N GLU A 111 14.00 11.00 20.19
CA GLU A 111 15.03 11.86 19.62
C GLU A 111 14.51 12.75 18.47
N MET A 112 13.25 12.56 18.05
CA MET A 112 12.67 13.32 16.94
C MET A 112 12.32 14.75 17.37
N GLU A 113 12.69 15.71 16.52
CA GLU A 113 12.33 17.13 16.69
C GLU A 113 10.88 17.37 16.25
N LYS A 114 10.54 16.81 15.09
CA LYS A 114 9.22 16.98 14.47
C LYS A 114 8.93 15.93 13.41
N VAL A 115 7.65 15.75 13.19
CA VAL A 115 7.09 15.04 12.03
C VAL A 115 6.65 16.08 11.01
N VAL A 116 6.94 15.82 9.73
CA VAL A 116 6.58 16.71 8.63
C VAL A 116 5.77 15.93 7.60
N LEU A 117 4.60 16.48 7.24
CA LEU A 117 3.78 15.97 6.16
C LEU A 117 4.18 16.65 4.84
N MET A 118 4.68 15.87 3.88
CA MET A 118 5.22 16.39 2.63
C MET A 118 4.41 15.89 1.43
N ASP A 119 4.14 16.77 0.47
CA ASP A 119 3.52 16.38 -0.80
C ASP A 119 4.55 15.68 -1.72
N GLU A 120 5.83 16.07 -1.60
CA GLU A 120 6.96 15.51 -2.35
C GLU A 120 8.00 14.94 -1.37
N LEU A 121 8.79 13.98 -1.84
CA LEU A 121 9.88 13.40 -1.07
C LEU A 121 11.01 14.42 -0.86
N PRO A 122 11.71 14.37 0.30
CA PRO A 122 12.81 15.29 0.57
C PRO A 122 14.02 15.05 -0.34
N GLU A 123 14.78 16.07 -0.61
CA GLU A 123 16.08 15.95 -1.29
C GLU A 123 17.20 15.56 -0.29
N ASN A 124 17.10 16.03 0.96
CA ASN A 124 18.10 15.84 2.01
C ASN A 124 17.75 14.69 2.96
N TRP A 125 18.06 13.48 2.52
CA TRP A 125 17.86 12.27 3.31
C TRP A 125 18.94 12.05 4.36
N THR A 126 18.55 11.51 5.51
CA THR A 126 19.51 11.02 6.53
C THR A 126 20.28 9.81 5.98
N TYR A 127 19.62 8.94 5.23
CA TYR A 127 20.20 7.74 4.63
C TYR A 127 20.02 7.74 3.10
N PRO A 128 20.74 8.60 2.37
CA PRO A 128 20.48 8.87 0.94
C PRO A 128 20.77 7.68 0.01
N LEU A 129 21.54 6.69 0.47
CA LEU A 129 21.87 5.49 -0.30
C LEU A 129 20.92 4.31 -0.01
N ILE A 130 20.06 4.44 0.99
CA ILE A 130 19.16 3.37 1.46
C ILE A 130 17.70 3.78 1.26
N GLN A 131 17.23 4.79 1.98
CA GLN A 131 15.80 5.11 2.06
C GLN A 131 15.13 5.44 0.72
N PRO A 132 15.75 6.17 -0.22
CA PRO A 132 15.18 6.33 -1.56
C PRO A 132 14.93 5.01 -2.29
N LYS A 133 15.79 4.00 -2.12
CA LYS A 133 15.59 2.68 -2.73
C LYS A 133 14.42 1.92 -2.09
N LEU A 134 14.21 2.09 -0.78
CA LEU A 134 13.04 1.53 -0.10
C LEU A 134 11.74 2.15 -0.62
N ILE A 135 11.73 3.48 -0.80
CA ILE A 135 10.59 4.19 -1.43
C ILE A 135 10.34 3.70 -2.86
N GLU A 136 11.40 3.57 -3.67
CA GLU A 136 11.29 3.03 -5.03
C GLU A 136 10.67 1.62 -5.04
N LYS A 137 11.08 0.75 -4.11
CA LYS A 137 10.53 -0.59 -3.96
C LYS A 137 9.04 -0.55 -3.63
N TYR A 138 8.63 0.28 -2.67
CA TYR A 138 7.22 0.50 -2.34
C TYR A 138 6.40 0.94 -3.57
N LEU A 139 6.89 1.95 -4.30
CA LEU A 139 6.21 2.44 -5.51
C LEU A 139 6.12 1.37 -6.61
N GLN A 140 7.12 0.49 -6.72
CA GLN A 140 7.07 -0.66 -7.64
C GLN A 140 5.98 -1.67 -7.24
N ILE A 141 5.88 -2.00 -5.95
CA ILE A 141 4.86 -2.91 -5.41
C ILE A 141 3.46 -2.33 -5.69
N GLN A 142 3.24 -1.05 -5.38
CA GLN A 142 1.97 -0.36 -5.66
C GLN A 142 1.62 -0.40 -7.16
N LYS A 143 2.57 -0.09 -8.03
CA LYS A 143 2.38 -0.11 -9.49
C LYS A 143 2.03 -1.51 -10.00
N GLN A 144 2.65 -2.56 -9.47
CA GLN A 144 2.33 -3.95 -9.82
C GLN A 144 0.91 -4.32 -9.40
N SER A 145 0.51 -3.97 -8.17
CA SER A 145 -0.84 -4.19 -7.67
C SER A 145 -1.89 -3.50 -8.55
N TYR A 146 -1.72 -2.21 -8.85
CA TYR A 146 -2.63 -1.50 -9.77
C TYR A 146 -2.70 -2.13 -11.17
N SER A 147 -1.56 -2.57 -11.70
CA SER A 147 -1.52 -3.23 -13.02
C SER A 147 -2.30 -4.54 -13.02
N GLN A 148 -2.20 -5.32 -11.95
CA GLN A 148 -2.93 -6.58 -11.79
C GLN A 148 -4.44 -6.34 -11.68
N ILE A 149 -4.87 -5.36 -10.88
CA ILE A 149 -6.29 -4.97 -10.77
C ILE A 149 -6.85 -4.56 -12.14
N GLN A 150 -6.13 -3.72 -12.88
CA GLN A 150 -6.55 -3.31 -14.22
C GLN A 150 -6.61 -4.48 -15.20
N GLN A 151 -5.67 -5.43 -15.12
CA GLN A 151 -5.68 -6.63 -15.96
C GLN A 151 -6.89 -7.51 -15.65
N THR A 152 -7.21 -7.73 -14.38
CA THR A 152 -8.40 -8.46 -13.93
C THR A 152 -9.68 -7.81 -14.48
N ALA A 153 -9.81 -6.49 -14.38
CA ALA A 153 -10.95 -5.76 -14.94
C ALA A 153 -11.04 -5.91 -16.47
N LYS A 154 -9.92 -5.78 -17.19
CA LYS A 154 -9.88 -5.97 -18.67
C LYS A 154 -10.25 -7.38 -19.08
N GLN A 155 -9.79 -8.41 -18.37
CA GLN A 155 -10.14 -9.80 -18.63
C GLN A 155 -11.62 -10.08 -18.38
N THR A 156 -12.19 -9.50 -17.32
CA THR A 156 -13.63 -9.57 -17.02
C THR A 156 -14.45 -8.95 -18.14
N ILE A 157 -14.11 -7.75 -18.60
CA ILE A 157 -14.79 -7.09 -19.73
C ILE A 157 -14.68 -7.93 -21.00
N ALA A 158 -13.50 -8.50 -21.29
CA ALA A 158 -13.29 -9.34 -22.46
C ALA A 158 -14.12 -10.65 -22.41
N TYR A 159 -14.30 -11.21 -21.21
CA TYR A 159 -15.16 -12.36 -20.99
C TYR A 159 -16.62 -12.00 -21.22
N ILE A 160 -17.14 -10.95 -20.57
CA ILE A 160 -18.53 -10.48 -20.70
C ILE A 160 -18.89 -10.16 -22.14
N LYS A 161 -17.99 -9.49 -22.88
CA LYS A 161 -18.20 -9.19 -24.31
C LYS A 161 -18.43 -10.43 -25.19
N LYS A 162 -17.97 -11.61 -24.78
CA LYS A 162 -18.17 -12.85 -25.53
C LYS A 162 -19.49 -13.55 -25.24
N ILE A 163 -20.07 -13.30 -24.06
CA ILE A 163 -21.23 -14.03 -23.58
C ILE A 163 -22.51 -13.20 -23.54
N ILE A 164 -22.37 -11.87 -23.47
CA ILE A 164 -23.50 -10.94 -23.45
C ILE A 164 -24.28 -11.03 -24.78
N LYS A 165 -25.61 -11.09 -24.66
CA LYS A 165 -26.52 -11.15 -25.82
C LYS A 165 -27.88 -10.56 -25.44
N PRO A 166 -28.63 -10.06 -26.42
CA PRO A 166 -30.00 -9.60 -26.20
C PRO A 166 -30.85 -10.66 -25.48
N GLY A 167 -31.73 -10.21 -24.61
CA GLY A 167 -32.57 -11.05 -23.77
C GLY A 167 -32.00 -11.34 -22.37
N MET A 168 -30.73 -10.97 -22.08
CA MET A 168 -30.17 -11.10 -20.75
C MET A 168 -30.63 -9.92 -19.86
N LYS A 169 -30.86 -10.21 -18.56
CA LYS A 169 -31.14 -9.17 -17.56
C LYS A 169 -29.86 -8.50 -17.11
N LEU A 170 -29.89 -7.21 -16.83
CA LEU A 170 -28.74 -6.48 -16.28
C LEU A 170 -28.25 -7.06 -14.96
N PHE A 171 -29.16 -7.55 -14.12
CA PHE A 171 -28.83 -8.25 -12.89
C PHE A 171 -27.94 -9.50 -13.12
N ASP A 172 -28.31 -10.34 -14.12
CA ASP A 172 -27.54 -11.55 -14.45
C ASP A 172 -26.17 -11.18 -15.02
N ILE A 173 -26.09 -10.13 -15.84
CA ILE A 173 -24.83 -9.63 -16.38
C ILE A 173 -23.92 -9.13 -15.25
N ARG A 174 -24.47 -8.36 -14.29
CA ARG A 174 -23.71 -7.91 -13.12
C ARG A 174 -23.14 -9.10 -12.34
N LYS A 175 -24.00 -10.08 -12.05
CA LYS A 175 -23.59 -11.31 -11.34
C LYS A 175 -22.45 -12.03 -12.06
N LEU A 176 -22.52 -12.18 -13.37
CA LEU A 176 -21.45 -12.79 -14.18
C LEU A 176 -20.14 -11.97 -14.14
N CYS A 177 -20.25 -10.63 -14.11
CA CYS A 177 -19.06 -9.77 -13.93
C CYS A 177 -18.41 -10.01 -12.56
N GLU A 178 -19.20 -9.99 -11.49
CA GLU A 178 -18.71 -10.14 -10.12
C GLU A 178 -18.12 -11.54 -9.89
N GLU A 179 -18.80 -12.60 -10.36
CA GLU A 179 -18.28 -13.96 -10.34
C GLU A 179 -16.94 -14.08 -11.09
N LYS A 180 -16.82 -13.43 -12.25
CA LYS A 180 -15.58 -13.47 -13.03
C LYS A 180 -14.45 -12.68 -12.37
N LEU A 181 -14.74 -11.55 -11.73
CA LEU A 181 -13.76 -10.80 -10.94
C LEU A 181 -13.20 -11.66 -9.80
N MET A 182 -14.08 -12.35 -9.05
CA MET A 182 -13.68 -13.27 -7.98
C MET A 182 -12.87 -14.46 -8.49
N GLU A 183 -13.26 -15.07 -9.61
CA GLU A 183 -12.51 -16.14 -10.27
C GLU A 183 -11.08 -15.70 -10.68
N LEU A 184 -10.93 -14.45 -11.05
CA LEU A 184 -9.65 -13.84 -11.44
C LEU A 184 -8.83 -13.30 -10.26
N GLY A 185 -9.27 -13.55 -9.02
CA GLY A 185 -8.52 -13.26 -7.81
C GLY A 185 -8.90 -11.97 -7.10
N ALA A 186 -10.02 -11.34 -7.44
CA ALA A 186 -10.58 -10.31 -6.57
C ALA A 186 -11.08 -10.97 -5.27
N ASP A 187 -10.76 -10.38 -4.12
CA ASP A 187 -11.17 -10.87 -2.80
C ASP A 187 -12.34 -10.09 -2.22
N SER A 188 -12.56 -8.87 -2.70
CA SER A 188 -13.59 -7.95 -2.20
C SER A 188 -13.93 -6.88 -3.23
N PHE A 189 -15.03 -6.15 -2.96
CA PHE A 189 -15.45 -4.97 -3.70
C PHE A 189 -15.52 -3.79 -2.73
N TRP A 190 -14.46 -2.98 -2.70
CA TRP A 190 -14.30 -1.89 -1.73
C TRP A 190 -15.36 -0.77 -1.83
N TYR A 191 -15.99 -0.61 -3.02
CA TYR A 191 -16.96 0.46 -3.24
C TYR A 191 -18.39 -0.02 -3.01
N TRP A 192 -18.79 -0.09 -1.74
CA TRP A 192 -20.14 -0.50 -1.31
C TRP A 192 -20.56 -1.89 -1.79
N ASP A 193 -19.63 -2.83 -1.81
CA ASP A 193 -19.85 -4.19 -2.31
C ASP A 193 -20.37 -4.27 -3.75
N VAL A 194 -20.06 -3.27 -4.58
CA VAL A 194 -20.40 -3.23 -6.00
C VAL A 194 -19.16 -3.54 -6.82
N GLY A 195 -19.11 -4.75 -7.38
CA GLY A 195 -18.01 -5.19 -8.27
C GLY A 195 -18.15 -4.68 -9.71
N ALA A 196 -19.38 -4.47 -10.16
CA ALA A 196 -19.66 -3.96 -11.50
C ALA A 196 -20.89 -3.07 -11.54
N PHE A 197 -20.76 -1.92 -12.20
CA PHE A 197 -21.87 -1.07 -12.58
C PHE A 197 -22.33 -1.46 -13.98
N VAL A 198 -23.57 -1.94 -14.11
CA VAL A 198 -24.14 -2.40 -15.39
C VAL A 198 -25.38 -1.57 -15.72
N PHE A 199 -25.35 -0.90 -16.85
CA PHE A 199 -26.40 -0.03 -17.36
C PHE A 199 -26.66 -0.35 -18.84
N ALA A 200 -27.87 -0.13 -19.32
CA ALA A 200 -28.22 -0.25 -20.72
C ALA A 200 -29.17 0.86 -21.16
N GLY A 201 -29.10 1.25 -22.42
CA GLY A 201 -29.93 2.27 -23.04
C GLY A 201 -29.89 3.61 -22.31
N ASP A 202 -31.03 4.15 -21.90
CA ASP A 202 -31.18 5.42 -21.19
C ASP A 202 -30.50 5.46 -19.81
N GLU A 203 -30.30 4.32 -19.15
CA GLU A 203 -29.62 4.25 -17.87
C GLU A 203 -28.12 4.60 -17.98
N THR A 204 -27.52 4.50 -19.16
CA THR A 204 -26.09 4.84 -19.39
C THR A 204 -25.78 6.33 -19.18
N THR A 205 -26.80 7.18 -19.09
CA THR A 205 -26.68 8.61 -18.80
C THR A 205 -26.82 8.96 -17.32
N VAL A 206 -27.15 7.97 -16.47
CA VAL A 206 -27.38 8.18 -15.04
C VAL A 206 -26.06 8.06 -14.28
N SER A 207 -25.84 8.93 -13.30
CA SER A 207 -24.73 8.86 -12.37
C SER A 207 -25.25 8.47 -10.99
N VAL A 208 -24.76 7.38 -10.44
CA VAL A 208 -25.12 6.88 -9.11
C VAL A 208 -23.86 6.54 -8.30
N SER A 209 -23.95 6.69 -6.99
CA SER A 209 -22.92 6.17 -6.08
C SER A 209 -23.14 4.68 -5.82
N GLY A 210 -22.09 3.92 -5.47
CA GLY A 210 -22.23 2.51 -5.08
C GLY A 210 -23.23 2.31 -3.95
N LYS A 211 -23.31 3.24 -2.99
CA LYS A 211 -24.29 3.24 -1.91
C LYS A 211 -25.76 3.25 -2.38
N GLN A 212 -26.02 3.87 -3.51
CA GLN A 212 -27.36 4.04 -4.07
C GLN A 212 -27.62 3.13 -5.26
N TYR A 213 -26.58 2.41 -5.72
CA TYR A 213 -26.70 1.58 -6.91
C TYR A 213 -27.54 0.34 -6.64
N ALA A 214 -28.60 0.21 -7.40
CA ALA A 214 -29.38 -1.02 -7.54
C ALA A 214 -29.45 -1.36 -9.03
N THR A 215 -29.08 -2.58 -9.36
CA THR A 215 -29.20 -3.04 -10.75
C THR A 215 -30.66 -3.16 -11.12
N SER A 216 -31.08 -2.57 -12.21
CA SER A 216 -32.46 -2.64 -12.68
C SER A 216 -32.81 -4.03 -13.24
N ASP A 217 -34.08 -4.32 -13.31
CA ASP A 217 -34.61 -5.56 -13.94
C ASP A 217 -34.65 -5.47 -15.48
N LYS A 218 -34.04 -4.43 -16.06
CA LYS A 218 -34.03 -4.21 -17.51
C LYS A 218 -33.38 -5.39 -18.24
N ILE A 219 -33.93 -5.71 -19.38
CA ILE A 219 -33.43 -6.73 -20.30
C ILE A 219 -32.77 -6.01 -21.46
N ILE A 220 -31.53 -6.41 -21.80
CA ILE A 220 -30.82 -5.80 -22.92
C ILE A 220 -31.46 -6.17 -24.25
N GLU A 221 -31.51 -5.19 -25.15
CA GLU A 221 -32.05 -5.31 -26.49
C GLU A 221 -30.95 -5.27 -27.56
N ASN A 222 -31.35 -5.47 -28.82
CA ASN A 222 -30.42 -5.22 -29.93
C ASN A 222 -30.13 -3.71 -30.00
N ASN A 223 -28.84 -3.36 -29.96
CA ASN A 223 -28.28 -1.99 -29.96
C ASN A 223 -28.19 -1.28 -28.59
N ASP A 224 -28.43 -1.97 -27.48
CA ASP A 224 -28.03 -1.50 -26.15
C ASP A 224 -26.51 -1.54 -25.95
#